data_10bbc717eaa4d7801ffa83c661e64001
#
_entry.id   10bbc717eaa4d7801ffa83c661e64001
#
_cell.length_a   1.000
_cell.length_b   1.000
_cell.length_c   1.000
_cell.angle_alpha   90.00
_cell.angle_beta   90.00
_cell.angle_gamma   90.00
#
_symmetry.space_group_name_H-M   'P 1'
#
loop_
_entity.id
_entity.type
_entity.pdbx_description
1 polymer ?
#
loop_
_entity_poly.entity_id
_entity_poly.type
_entity_poly.pdbx_seq_one_letter_code
_entity_poly.pdbx_strand_id
1 'polypeptide(L)' 'MNVLTNLNNLTPGMRSIVKSINLSGDIKRRLMDIGLIENTEIECVGRSPGGDPSAFLIRGAVIAIRSEDCDGILIDYVM' A
#
# COMPACT_ATOMS: atom_id res chain seq x y z
N MET A 1 -7.45 12.94 14.64
CA MET A 1 -8.38 11.82 14.39
C MET A 1 -7.86 10.98 13.24
N ASN A 2 -7.87 9.66 13.42
CA ASN A 2 -7.45 8.74 12.36
C ASN A 2 -8.67 8.26 11.59
N VAL A 3 -8.57 8.26 10.28
CA VAL A 3 -9.59 7.68 9.41
C VAL A 3 -8.92 6.66 8.52
N LEU A 4 -9.67 5.66 8.08
CA LEU A 4 -9.16 4.70 7.12
C LEU A 4 -9.41 5.22 5.71
N THR A 5 -8.40 5.04 4.86
CA THR A 5 -8.50 5.35 3.45
C THR A 5 -7.75 4.28 2.67
N ASN A 6 -7.94 4.22 1.37
CA ASN A 6 -7.21 3.23 0.59
C ASN A 6 -5.82 3.74 0.22
N LEU A 7 -4.97 2.79 -0.18
CA LEU A 7 -3.56 3.06 -0.44
C LEU A 7 -3.32 4.04 -1.58
N ASN A 8 -4.30 4.24 -2.47
CA ASN A 8 -4.17 5.21 -3.56
C ASN A 8 -4.00 6.64 -3.06
N ASN A 9 -4.42 6.92 -1.83
CA ASN A 9 -4.30 8.25 -1.25
C ASN A 9 -2.95 8.50 -0.60
N LEU A 10 -2.06 7.50 -0.58
CA LEU A 10 -0.70 7.67 -0.07
C LEU A 10 0.18 8.15 -1.22
N THR A 11 0.66 9.39 -1.11
CA THR A 11 1.45 10.01 -2.17
C THR A 11 2.95 9.82 -1.91
N PRO A 12 3.80 9.97 -2.95
CA PRO A 12 5.25 9.79 -2.79
C PRO A 12 5.82 10.60 -1.64
N GLY A 13 6.61 9.93 -0.81
CA GLY A 13 7.21 10.53 0.38
C GLY A 13 6.38 10.33 1.65
N MET A 14 5.14 9.86 1.54
CA MET A 14 4.29 9.63 2.70
C MET A 14 4.39 8.19 3.19
N ARG A 15 4.23 8.04 4.51
CA ARG A 15 4.20 6.73 5.18
C ARG A 15 2.91 6.56 5.93
N SER A 16 2.50 5.33 6.13
CA SER A 16 1.32 5.00 6.91
C SER A 16 1.40 3.57 7.43
N ILE A 17 0.35 3.16 8.11
CA ILE A 17 0.23 1.81 8.65
C ILE A 17 -0.94 1.10 7.96
N VAL A 18 -0.69 -0.10 7.46
CA VAL A 18 -1.72 -0.91 6.83
C VAL A 18 -2.66 -1.46 7.90
N LYS A 19 -3.96 -1.27 7.72
CA LYS A 19 -4.97 -1.70 8.68
C LYS A 19 -5.82 -2.85 8.18
N SER A 20 -5.99 -2.98 6.88
CA SER A 20 -6.80 -4.06 6.33
C SER A 20 -6.35 -4.36 4.90
N ILE A 21 -6.40 -5.62 4.53
CA ILE A 21 -6.03 -6.07 3.18
C ILE A 21 -7.18 -6.88 2.64
N ASN A 22 -7.93 -6.28 1.71
CA ASN A 22 -9.11 -6.89 1.09
C ASN A 22 -8.77 -7.29 -0.34
N LEU A 23 -7.78 -8.16 -0.48
CA LEU A 23 -7.32 -8.68 -1.76
C LEU A 23 -7.42 -10.19 -1.76
N SER A 24 -7.35 -10.78 -2.94
CA SER A 24 -7.40 -12.23 -3.11
C SER A 24 -6.47 -12.64 -4.25
N GLY A 25 -6.28 -13.95 -4.40
CA GLY A 25 -5.50 -14.49 -5.50
C GLY A 25 -4.01 -14.22 -5.37
N ASP A 26 -3.35 -14.11 -6.53
CA ASP A 26 -1.90 -14.03 -6.59
C ASP A 26 -1.33 -12.77 -5.95
N ILE A 27 -2.02 -11.64 -6.11
CA ILE A 27 -1.52 -10.38 -5.55
C ILE A 27 -1.50 -10.45 -4.01
N LYS A 28 -2.53 -11.04 -3.42
CA LYS A 28 -2.55 -11.20 -1.96
C LYS A 28 -1.38 -12.06 -1.50
N ARG A 29 -1.14 -13.19 -2.18
CA ARG A 29 -0.05 -14.10 -1.83
C ARG A 29 1.30 -13.41 -1.95
N ARG A 30 1.53 -12.65 -3.03
CA ARG A 30 2.79 -11.94 -3.22
C ARG A 30 3.05 -10.93 -2.11
N LEU A 31 2.02 -10.19 -1.72
CA LEU A 31 2.16 -9.19 -0.66
C LEU A 31 2.39 -9.86 0.69
N MET A 32 1.72 -10.97 0.97
CA MET A 32 1.96 -11.72 2.20
C MET A 32 3.37 -12.29 2.26
N ASP A 33 3.89 -12.73 1.12
CA ASP A 33 5.24 -13.31 1.06
C ASP A 33 6.31 -12.29 1.43
N ILE A 34 6.10 -11.03 1.14
CA ILE A 34 7.04 -9.97 1.53
C ILE A 34 6.74 -9.41 2.92
N GLY A 35 5.71 -9.94 3.58
CA GLY A 35 5.40 -9.57 4.95
C GLY A 35 4.39 -8.45 5.12
N LEU A 36 3.58 -8.15 4.09
CA LEU A 36 2.52 -7.15 4.23
C LEU A 36 1.34 -7.77 4.97
N ILE A 37 1.20 -7.40 6.22
CA ILE A 37 0.12 -7.82 7.10
C ILE A 37 -0.45 -6.59 7.80
N GLU A 38 -1.50 -6.77 8.58
CA GLU A 38 -2.04 -5.68 9.38
C GLU A 38 -0.96 -5.10 10.28
N ASN A 39 -0.99 -3.79 10.41
CA ASN A 39 -0.05 -3.00 11.22
C ASN A 39 1.35 -2.90 10.63
N THR A 40 1.57 -3.33 9.39
CA THR A 40 2.83 -3.13 8.69
C THR A 40 2.95 -1.69 8.23
N GLU A 41 4.13 -1.08 8.41
CA GLU A 41 4.40 0.24 7.87
C GLU A 41 4.61 0.15 6.37
N ILE A 42 4.05 1.11 5.64
CA ILE A 42 4.18 1.21 4.19
C ILE A 42 4.49 2.65 3.81
N GLU A 43 5.41 2.80 2.87
CA GLU A 43 5.78 4.13 2.36
C GLU A 43 5.60 4.15 0.85
N CYS A 44 4.99 5.21 0.33
CA CYS A 44 4.94 5.41 -1.11
C CYS A 44 6.26 6.06 -1.53
N VAL A 45 7.02 5.39 -2.39
CA VAL A 45 8.34 5.88 -2.81
C VAL A 45 8.34 6.44 -4.23
N GLY A 46 7.26 6.26 -4.97
CA GLY A 46 7.15 6.83 -6.30
C GLY A 46 5.92 6.39 -7.05
N ARG A 47 5.69 7.03 -8.18
CA ARG A 47 4.63 6.66 -9.12
C ARG A 47 5.21 6.63 -10.52
N SER A 48 4.66 5.74 -11.36
CA SER A 48 5.00 5.73 -12.78
C SER A 48 4.60 7.05 -13.43
N PRO A 49 5.23 7.42 -14.56
CA PRO A 49 4.86 8.66 -15.27
C PRO A 49 3.36 8.76 -15.57
N GLY A 50 2.69 7.63 -15.81
CA GLY A 50 1.25 7.60 -16.04
C GLY A 50 0.42 7.55 -14.76
N GLY A 51 1.05 7.55 -13.59
CA GLY A 51 0.37 7.47 -12.31
C GLY A 51 0.05 6.07 -11.82
N ASP A 52 0.29 5.05 -12.63
CA ASP A 52 -0.03 3.66 -12.29
C ASP A 52 0.99 2.73 -12.99
N PRO A 53 1.62 1.78 -12.27
CA PRO A 53 1.48 1.52 -10.84
C PRO A 53 2.25 2.50 -9.99
N SER A 54 2.01 2.46 -8.68
CA SER A 54 2.84 3.16 -7.69
C SER A 54 3.80 2.18 -7.04
N ALA A 55 4.94 2.69 -6.57
CA ALA A 55 5.94 1.89 -5.89
C ALA A 55 5.89 2.15 -4.39
N PHE A 56 5.93 1.08 -3.62
CA PHE A 56 5.84 1.13 -2.17
C PHE A 56 7.00 0.39 -1.53
N LEU A 57 7.50 0.94 -0.44
CA LEU A 57 8.52 0.29 0.39
C LEU A 57 7.79 -0.43 1.53
N ILE A 58 7.99 -1.74 1.60
CA ILE A 58 7.36 -2.62 2.59
C ILE A 58 8.44 -3.54 3.12
N ARG A 59 8.77 -3.42 4.40
CA ARG A 59 9.76 -4.27 5.07
C ARG A 59 11.07 -4.37 4.30
N GLY A 60 11.54 -3.25 3.77
CA GLY A 60 12.81 -3.20 3.04
C GLY A 60 12.73 -3.61 1.57
N ALA A 61 11.57 -4.03 1.08
CA ALA A 61 11.37 -4.39 -0.32
C ALA A 61 10.55 -3.31 -1.02
N VAL A 62 10.94 -2.95 -2.24
CA VAL A 62 10.15 -2.04 -3.07
C VAL A 62 9.34 -2.87 -4.05
N ILE A 63 8.03 -2.66 -4.04
CA ILE A 63 7.10 -3.39 -4.89
C ILE A 63 6.16 -2.42 -5.58
N ALA A 64 5.87 -2.70 -6.86
CA ALA A 64 4.89 -1.93 -7.63
C ALA A 64 3.50 -2.54 -7.41
N ILE A 65 2.54 -1.70 -7.07
CA ILE A 65 1.16 -2.13 -6.85
C ILE A 65 0.25 -1.28 -7.73
N ARG A 66 -0.61 -1.94 -8.51
CA ARG A 66 -1.54 -1.24 -9.39
C ARG A 66 -2.64 -0.57 -8.58
N SER A 67 -3.19 0.52 -9.12
CA SER A 67 -4.22 1.29 -8.42
C SER A 67 -5.44 0.43 -8.09
N GLU A 68 -5.82 -0.50 -8.97
CA GLU A 68 -6.95 -1.40 -8.70
C GLU A 68 -6.72 -2.26 -7.47
N ASP A 69 -5.47 -2.66 -7.21
CA ASP A 69 -5.12 -3.46 -6.03
C ASP A 69 -4.98 -2.56 -4.80
N CYS A 70 -4.52 -1.33 -4.99
CA CYS A 70 -4.42 -0.36 -3.90
C CYS A 70 -5.78 -0.05 -3.29
N ASP A 71 -6.85 -0.14 -4.08
CA ASP A 71 -8.21 0.09 -3.58
C ASP A 71 -8.59 -0.90 -2.48
N GLY A 72 -8.00 -2.09 -2.49
CA GLY A 72 -8.28 -3.13 -1.49
C GLY A 72 -7.40 -3.06 -0.27
N ILE A 73 -6.44 -2.14 -0.20
CA ILE A 73 -5.54 -1.99 0.93
C ILE A 73 -5.92 -0.73 1.69
N LEU A 74 -6.40 -0.90 2.92
CA LEU A 74 -6.78 0.22 3.76
C LEU A 74 -5.64 0.59 4.69
N ILE A 75 -5.40 1.88 4.78
CA ILE A 75 -4.33 2.44 5.61
C ILE A 75 -4.93 3.43 6.61
N ASP A 76 -4.17 3.67 7.66
CA ASP A 76 -4.51 4.65 8.67
C ASP A 76 -4.09 6.02 8.18
N TYR A 77 -5.04 6.93 8.03
CA TYR A 77 -4.77 8.28 7.55
C TYR A 77 -4.93 9.26 8.70
N VAL A 78 -3.85 9.91 9.05
CA VAL A 78 -3.86 10.90 10.15
C VAL A 78 -4.12 12.27 9.55
N MET A 79 -5.19 12.89 10.00
CA MET A 79 -5.57 14.23 9.54
C MET A 79 -5.12 15.27 10.55
#